data_7b84ba31c15917029dbfc48f01ac10d9
#
_entry.id   7b84ba31c15917029dbfc48f01ac10d9
#
_cell.length_a   1.000
_cell.length_b   1.000
_cell.length_c   1.000
_cell.angle_alpha   90.00
_cell.angle_beta   90.00
_cell.angle_gamma   90.00
#
_symmetry.space_group_name_H-M   'P 1'
#
loop_
_entity.id
_entity.type
_entity.pdbx_description
1 polymer ?
#
loop_
_entity_poly.entity_id
_entity_poly.type
_entity_poly.pdbx_seq_one_letter_code
_entity_poly.pdbx_strand_id
1 'polypeptide(L)'
;MPEKKITKAIVCPMCGEMSKADVYTSINPSVTKGVRRRALDGELFAWKCPSCGYSARLTYPILYNDMKNRFMVYFIPKIDHFQLCDKELEEKYSNLRNISKRIVPSFNSFKEKIFIFESGLDDMSVELTKLAISQTVSKKLGGAEIHDGYLSMYDRERNTMGFTYFTGEKHTPHVQTARLEIYVKSKKIVDSLAYKDKKLKGFLKIDREWAENILYRYKRMKHIEKLNKLKE
;
A
#
# COMPACT_ATOMS: atom_id res chain seq x y z
N MET A 1 17.42 8.34 -7.97
CA MET A 1 18.02 7.32 -8.87
C MET A 1 17.27 7.37 -10.18
N PRO A 2 17.93 7.22 -11.34
CA PRO A 2 17.24 7.14 -12.62
C PRO A 2 16.39 5.87 -12.71
N GLU A 3 15.49 5.85 -13.70
CA GLU A 3 14.73 4.67 -14.09
C GLU A 3 15.68 3.50 -14.41
N LYS A 4 15.40 2.33 -13.85
CA LYS A 4 16.19 1.13 -14.09
C LYS A 4 15.29 0.04 -14.66
N LYS A 5 15.65 -0.44 -15.84
CA LYS A 5 14.95 -1.53 -16.53
C LYS A 5 15.92 -2.64 -16.92
N ILE A 6 15.39 -3.83 -17.05
CA ILE A 6 16.09 -5.02 -17.57
C ILE A 6 15.22 -5.68 -18.63
N THR A 7 15.83 -6.28 -19.61
CA THR A 7 15.11 -7.04 -20.64
C THR A 7 15.00 -8.50 -20.20
N LYS A 8 13.78 -9.05 -20.22
CA LYS A 8 13.49 -10.46 -19.90
C LYS A 8 12.85 -11.17 -21.08
N ALA A 9 13.20 -12.46 -21.25
CA ALA A 9 12.52 -13.34 -22.17
C ALA A 9 11.16 -13.74 -21.57
N ILE A 10 10.09 -13.67 -22.38
CA ILE A 10 8.72 -14.02 -22.02
C ILE A 10 8.18 -15.00 -23.06
N VAL A 11 7.69 -16.14 -22.60
CA VAL A 11 7.00 -17.10 -23.44
C VAL A 11 5.51 -16.76 -23.47
N CYS A 12 4.96 -16.60 -24.66
CA CYS A 12 3.54 -16.32 -24.84
C CYS A 12 2.70 -17.54 -24.45
N PRO A 13 1.74 -17.41 -23.51
CA PRO A 13 0.90 -18.54 -23.12
C PRO A 13 -0.09 -19.01 -24.22
N MET A 14 -0.31 -18.17 -25.25
CA MET A 14 -1.25 -18.49 -26.33
C MET A 14 -0.58 -19.17 -27.53
N CYS A 15 0.60 -18.73 -27.95
CA CYS A 15 1.26 -19.28 -29.16
C CYS A 15 2.61 -19.95 -28.87
N GLY A 16 3.09 -19.95 -27.62
CA GLY A 16 4.37 -20.53 -27.24
C GLY A 16 5.61 -19.74 -27.72
N GLU A 17 5.44 -18.69 -28.50
CA GLU A 17 6.56 -17.90 -29.05
C GLU A 17 7.27 -17.13 -27.96
N MET A 18 8.60 -17.12 -28.02
CA MET A 18 9.47 -16.38 -27.09
C MET A 18 9.73 -14.98 -27.61
N SER A 19 9.48 -13.98 -26.78
CA SER A 19 9.78 -12.58 -27.09
C SER A 19 10.53 -11.91 -25.93
N LYS A 20 11.10 -10.74 -26.21
CA LYS A 20 11.76 -9.92 -25.18
C LYS A 20 10.83 -8.81 -24.70
N ALA A 21 10.80 -8.56 -23.39
CA ALA A 21 10.08 -7.44 -22.81
C ALA A 21 10.96 -6.69 -21.80
N ASP A 22 10.83 -5.37 -21.77
CA ASP A 22 11.47 -4.53 -20.77
C ASP A 22 10.63 -4.55 -19.49
N VAL A 23 11.25 -4.90 -18.36
CA VAL A 23 10.65 -4.85 -17.01
C VAL A 23 11.40 -3.82 -16.17
N TYR A 24 10.65 -3.01 -15.46
CA TYR A 24 11.19 -1.92 -14.65
C TYR A 24 11.48 -2.40 -13.25
N THR A 25 12.74 -2.33 -12.82
CA THR A 25 13.12 -2.72 -11.43
C THR A 25 13.04 -1.55 -10.46
N SER A 26 13.18 -0.31 -10.96
CA SER A 26 13.04 0.91 -10.16
C SER A 26 12.60 2.08 -11.04
N ILE A 27 11.71 2.91 -10.51
CA ILE A 27 11.23 4.14 -11.16
C ILE A 27 11.28 5.32 -10.19
N ASN A 28 11.52 6.52 -10.75
CA ASN A 28 11.56 7.77 -9.99
C ASN A 28 10.78 8.87 -10.73
N PRO A 29 9.62 9.28 -10.21
CA PRO A 29 8.77 10.27 -10.87
C PRO A 29 9.39 11.67 -10.92
N SER A 30 10.36 11.96 -10.06
CA SER A 30 11.07 13.24 -10.06
C SER A 30 12.14 13.33 -11.15
N VAL A 31 12.55 12.19 -11.73
CA VAL A 31 13.58 12.12 -12.76
C VAL A 31 12.98 11.83 -14.14
N THR A 32 12.05 10.86 -14.20
CA THR A 32 11.46 10.43 -15.47
C THR A 32 10.06 11.00 -15.63
N LYS A 33 9.90 11.96 -16.51
CA LYS A 33 8.60 12.62 -16.80
C LYS A 33 7.57 11.58 -17.26
N GLY A 34 6.37 11.64 -16.68
CA GLY A 34 5.24 10.77 -17.05
C GLY A 34 5.29 9.35 -16.50
N VAL A 35 6.42 8.91 -15.88
CA VAL A 35 6.52 7.54 -15.34
C VAL A 35 5.52 7.26 -14.23
N ARG A 36 5.16 8.28 -13.42
CA ARG A 36 4.12 8.18 -12.40
C ARG A 36 2.79 7.73 -13.02
N ARG A 37 2.31 8.42 -14.05
CA ARG A 37 1.05 8.07 -14.74
C ARG A 37 1.13 6.66 -15.29
N ARG A 38 2.18 6.33 -16.03
CA ARG A 38 2.40 5.00 -16.61
C ARG A 38 2.40 3.89 -15.54
N ALA A 39 2.97 4.16 -14.36
CA ALA A 39 2.97 3.20 -13.25
C ALA A 39 1.55 3.02 -12.69
N LEU A 40 0.82 4.10 -12.41
CA LEU A 40 -0.51 4.05 -11.81
C LEU A 40 -1.60 3.52 -12.75
N ASP A 41 -1.46 3.78 -14.06
CA ASP A 41 -2.37 3.26 -15.09
C ASP A 41 -2.04 1.79 -15.47
N GLY A 42 -0.89 1.29 -15.02
CA GLY A 42 -0.43 -0.07 -15.29
C GLY A 42 0.24 -0.27 -16.63
N GLU A 43 0.52 0.80 -17.37
CA GLU A 43 1.22 0.75 -18.67
C GLU A 43 2.60 0.08 -18.57
N LEU A 44 3.31 0.29 -17.44
CA LEU A 44 4.63 -0.34 -17.22
C LEU A 44 4.55 -1.87 -17.12
N PHE A 45 3.37 -2.40 -16.85
CA PHE A 45 3.10 -3.83 -16.70
C PHE A 45 2.44 -4.43 -17.95
N ALA A 46 2.05 -3.61 -18.91
CA ALA A 46 1.41 -4.07 -20.14
C ALA A 46 2.42 -4.75 -21.07
N TRP A 47 2.05 -5.89 -21.59
CA TRP A 47 2.81 -6.61 -22.60
C TRP A 47 1.88 -7.15 -23.67
N LYS A 48 2.34 -7.12 -24.92
CA LYS A 48 1.65 -7.66 -26.08
C LYS A 48 2.58 -8.57 -26.86
N CYS A 49 2.13 -9.78 -27.13
CA CYS A 49 2.89 -10.73 -27.94
C CYS A 49 3.06 -10.19 -29.35
N PRO A 50 4.30 -10.09 -29.88
CA PRO A 50 4.54 -9.60 -31.22
C PRO A 50 4.04 -10.57 -32.31
N SER A 51 3.95 -11.87 -32.02
CA SER A 51 3.58 -12.91 -32.98
C SER A 51 2.06 -13.07 -33.12
N CYS A 52 1.32 -13.23 -31.99
CA CYS A 52 -0.13 -13.49 -32.05
C CYS A 52 -1.02 -12.34 -31.55
N GLY A 53 -0.43 -11.26 -31.06
CA GLY A 53 -1.17 -10.09 -30.56
C GLY A 53 -1.81 -10.28 -29.18
N TYR A 54 -1.63 -11.44 -28.52
CA TYR A 54 -2.13 -11.66 -27.17
C TYR A 54 -1.59 -10.60 -26.20
N SER A 55 -2.49 -10.02 -25.41
CA SER A 55 -2.14 -8.97 -24.46
C SER A 55 -2.29 -9.48 -23.01
N ALA A 56 -1.28 -9.19 -22.19
CA ALA A 56 -1.27 -9.57 -20.79
C ALA A 56 -0.70 -8.45 -19.93
N ARG A 57 -0.99 -8.50 -18.63
CA ARG A 57 -0.30 -7.70 -17.62
C ARG A 57 0.76 -8.56 -16.95
N LEU A 58 2.01 -8.18 -17.13
CA LEU A 58 3.13 -8.82 -16.45
C LEU A 58 3.12 -8.41 -14.97
N THR A 59 3.42 -9.37 -14.10
CA THR A 59 3.50 -9.12 -12.66
C THR A 59 4.94 -9.35 -12.20
N TYR A 60 5.60 -8.29 -11.79
CA TYR A 60 7.01 -8.32 -11.37
C TYR A 60 7.29 -7.28 -10.28
N PRO A 61 8.34 -7.49 -9.46
CA PRO A 61 8.72 -6.54 -8.43
C PRO A 61 9.21 -5.22 -9.01
N ILE A 62 8.72 -4.09 -8.46
CA ILE A 62 9.15 -2.75 -8.86
C ILE A 62 9.23 -1.81 -7.66
N LEU A 63 10.32 -1.04 -7.58
CA LEU A 63 10.49 -0.01 -6.57
C LEU A 63 10.08 1.36 -7.13
N TYR A 64 9.05 1.93 -6.54
CA TYR A 64 8.68 3.34 -6.74
C TYR A 64 9.41 4.20 -5.72
N ASN A 65 10.20 5.16 -6.18
CA ASN A 65 11.10 5.96 -5.36
C ASN A 65 10.80 7.44 -5.54
N ASP A 66 10.05 8.04 -4.64
CA ASP A 66 9.73 9.48 -4.66
C ASP A 66 10.48 10.21 -3.54
N MET A 67 11.67 10.71 -3.87
CA MET A 67 12.48 11.45 -2.91
C MET A 67 11.94 12.84 -2.63
N LYS A 68 11.15 13.43 -3.52
CA LYS A 68 10.51 14.73 -3.31
C LYS A 68 9.51 14.65 -2.16
N ASN A 69 8.69 13.61 -2.15
CA ASN A 69 7.70 13.34 -1.11
C ASN A 69 8.22 12.41 0.00
N ARG A 70 9.50 12.05 -0.02
CA ARG A 70 10.20 11.25 1.01
C ARG A 70 9.58 9.90 1.28
N PHE A 71 9.25 9.14 0.22
CA PHE A 71 8.78 7.78 0.37
C PHE A 71 9.29 6.84 -0.71
N MET A 72 9.26 5.56 -0.39
CA MET A 72 9.50 4.45 -1.30
C MET A 72 8.40 3.43 -1.12
N VAL A 73 7.87 2.90 -2.22
CA VAL A 73 6.93 1.78 -2.22
C VAL A 73 7.48 0.67 -3.09
N TYR A 74 7.75 -0.47 -2.47
CA TYR A 74 8.21 -1.66 -3.15
C TYR A 74 7.03 -2.60 -3.37
N PHE A 75 6.57 -2.68 -4.60
CA PHE A 75 5.59 -3.67 -5.03
C PHE A 75 6.28 -5.01 -5.23
N ILE A 76 5.90 -6.02 -4.45
CA ILE A 76 6.41 -7.39 -4.57
C ILE A 76 5.22 -8.34 -4.64
N PRO A 77 4.80 -8.74 -5.85
CA PRO A 77 3.76 -9.75 -6.00
C PRO A 77 4.25 -11.08 -5.41
N LYS A 78 3.36 -11.80 -4.71
CA LYS A 78 3.68 -13.09 -4.05
C LYS A 78 4.83 -12.97 -3.04
N ILE A 79 4.71 -12.03 -2.12
CA ILE A 79 5.72 -11.73 -1.08
C ILE A 79 6.15 -12.98 -0.30
N ASP A 80 5.26 -13.97 -0.12
CA ASP A 80 5.52 -15.21 0.61
C ASP A 80 6.58 -16.11 -0.04
N HIS A 81 6.86 -15.90 -1.32
CA HIS A 81 7.91 -16.61 -2.07
C HIS A 81 9.16 -15.75 -2.30
N PHE A 82 9.16 -14.51 -1.83
CA PHE A 82 10.25 -13.59 -2.01
C PHE A 82 11.00 -13.44 -0.68
N GLN A 83 12.10 -14.16 -0.53
CA GLN A 83 13.08 -13.81 0.49
C GLN A 83 13.69 -12.47 0.07
N LEU A 84 13.17 -11.39 0.64
CA LEU A 84 13.86 -10.13 0.62
C LEU A 84 15.22 -10.37 1.27
N CYS A 85 16.29 -10.21 0.51
CA CYS A 85 17.59 -9.94 1.10
C CYS A 85 17.51 -8.56 1.75
N ASP A 86 16.87 -8.49 2.92
CA ASP A 86 16.69 -7.26 3.68
C ASP A 86 18.02 -6.54 3.88
N LYS A 87 19.11 -7.30 4.02
CA LYS A 87 20.47 -6.76 4.17
C LYS A 87 20.91 -5.93 2.96
N GLU A 88 20.75 -6.42 1.73
CA GLU A 88 21.17 -5.67 0.54
C GLU A 88 20.32 -4.40 0.32
N LEU A 89 19.01 -4.47 0.60
CA LEU A 89 18.14 -3.30 0.53
C LEU A 89 18.40 -2.33 1.68
N GLU A 90 18.61 -2.84 2.89
CA GLU A 90 18.95 -2.02 4.03
C GLU A 90 20.31 -1.32 3.86
N GLU A 91 21.35 -2.01 3.42
CA GLU A 91 22.66 -1.44 3.13
C GLU A 91 22.56 -0.36 2.06
N LYS A 92 21.87 -0.64 0.95
CA LYS A 92 21.73 0.27 -0.17
C LYS A 92 20.97 1.54 0.18
N TYR A 93 19.98 1.47 1.09
CA TYR A 93 19.11 2.57 1.46
C TYR A 93 19.22 2.98 2.94
N SER A 94 20.18 2.45 3.68
CA SER A 94 20.42 2.73 5.11
C SER A 94 20.70 4.20 5.40
N ASN A 95 21.37 4.89 4.48
CA ASN A 95 21.74 6.30 4.62
C ASN A 95 20.57 7.26 4.36
N LEU A 96 19.43 6.75 3.89
CA LEU A 96 18.24 7.57 3.61
C LEU A 96 17.42 7.73 4.89
N ARG A 97 17.70 8.81 5.63
CA ARG A 97 16.96 9.18 6.85
C ARG A 97 15.64 9.88 6.50
N ASN A 98 14.63 9.70 7.34
CA ASN A 98 13.32 10.35 7.22
C ASN A 98 12.59 10.03 5.92
N ILE A 99 12.69 8.80 5.43
CA ILE A 99 11.98 8.28 4.26
C ILE A 99 11.09 7.13 4.71
N SER A 100 9.80 7.24 4.39
CA SER A 100 8.86 6.13 4.60
C SER A 100 9.09 5.05 3.56
N LYS A 101 9.39 3.83 3.99
CA LYS A 101 9.64 2.68 3.12
C LYS A 101 8.55 1.65 3.33
N ARG A 102 7.84 1.27 2.28
CA ARG A 102 6.72 0.32 2.34
C ARG A 102 6.87 -0.79 1.33
N ILE A 103 6.46 -1.99 1.74
CA ILE A 103 6.33 -3.15 0.87
C ILE A 103 4.85 -3.49 0.72
N VAL A 104 4.42 -3.80 -0.50
CA VAL A 104 3.03 -4.11 -0.81
C VAL A 104 2.90 -5.30 -1.75
N PRO A 105 1.94 -6.22 -1.54
CA PRO A 105 1.80 -7.45 -2.32
C PRO A 105 0.92 -7.29 -3.56
N SER A 106 0.11 -6.22 -3.65
CA SER A 106 -0.85 -6.05 -4.74
C SER A 106 -0.70 -4.71 -5.45
N PHE A 107 -1.13 -4.69 -6.71
CA PHE A 107 -1.12 -3.47 -7.51
C PHE A 107 -2.04 -2.38 -6.95
N ASN A 108 -3.18 -2.77 -6.37
CA ASN A 108 -4.07 -1.82 -5.73
C ASN A 108 -3.46 -1.21 -4.47
N SER A 109 -2.80 -2.02 -3.63
CA SER A 109 -2.05 -1.51 -2.47
C SER A 109 -0.88 -0.61 -2.89
N PHE A 110 -0.22 -0.91 -4.02
CA PHE A 110 0.83 -0.07 -4.58
C PHE A 110 0.29 1.33 -4.96
N LYS A 111 -0.83 1.38 -5.66
CA LYS A 111 -1.50 2.64 -6.04
C LYS A 111 -1.98 3.41 -4.80
N GLU A 112 -2.60 2.72 -3.86
CA GLU A 112 -3.08 3.30 -2.61
C GLU A 112 -1.95 3.96 -1.81
N LYS A 113 -0.83 3.25 -1.60
CA LYS A 113 0.30 3.80 -0.82
C LYS A 113 0.91 5.04 -1.47
N ILE A 114 1.05 5.04 -2.80
CA ILE A 114 1.50 6.23 -3.53
C ILE A 114 0.53 7.39 -3.31
N PHE A 115 -0.77 7.15 -3.49
CA PHE A 115 -1.80 8.17 -3.27
C PHE A 115 -1.80 8.74 -1.85
N ILE A 116 -1.68 7.89 -0.83
CA ILE A 116 -1.60 8.30 0.58
C ILE A 116 -0.42 9.25 0.81
N PHE A 117 0.78 8.88 0.38
CA PHE A 117 1.98 9.68 0.61
C PHE A 117 1.99 10.97 -0.18
N GLU A 118 1.55 10.96 -1.44
CA GLU A 118 1.41 12.17 -2.26
C GLU A 118 0.36 13.15 -1.71
N SER A 119 -0.65 12.63 -1.01
CA SER A 119 -1.65 13.43 -0.30
C SER A 119 -1.15 14.00 1.05
N GLY A 120 0.09 13.68 1.45
CA GLY A 120 0.67 14.11 2.72
C GLY A 120 0.06 13.42 3.94
N LEU A 121 -0.59 12.26 3.76
CA LEU A 121 -1.19 11.49 4.83
C LEU A 121 -0.19 10.48 5.43
N ASP A 122 -0.38 10.16 6.71
CA ASP A 122 0.33 9.09 7.40
C ASP A 122 -0.36 7.75 7.10
N ASP A 123 0.33 6.86 6.41
CA ASP A 123 -0.23 5.60 5.95
C ASP A 123 -0.62 4.64 7.08
N MET A 124 0.08 4.68 8.21
CA MET A 124 -0.27 3.92 9.43
C MET A 124 -1.64 4.37 9.97
N SER A 125 -1.85 5.69 10.00
CA SER A 125 -3.11 6.28 10.46
C SER A 125 -4.26 6.02 9.47
N VAL A 126 -3.97 6.03 8.16
CA VAL A 126 -4.95 5.65 7.13
C VAL A 126 -5.35 4.18 7.27
N GLU A 127 -4.39 3.28 7.52
CA GLU A 127 -4.67 1.84 7.67
C GLU A 127 -5.57 1.56 8.88
N LEU A 128 -5.29 2.20 10.03
CA LEU A 128 -6.14 2.09 11.22
C LEU A 128 -7.54 2.69 10.98
N THR A 129 -7.62 3.81 10.24
CA THR A 129 -8.90 4.43 9.85
C THR A 129 -9.72 3.51 8.96
N LYS A 130 -9.07 2.92 7.96
CA LYS A 130 -9.65 1.94 7.04
C LYS A 130 -10.23 0.75 7.79
N LEU A 131 -9.50 0.21 8.76
CA LEU A 131 -9.98 -0.88 9.62
C LEU A 131 -11.21 -0.45 10.45
N ALA A 132 -11.22 0.75 11.03
CA ALA A 132 -12.35 1.23 11.82
C ALA A 132 -13.62 1.40 10.96
N ILE A 133 -13.47 1.91 9.74
CA ILE A 133 -14.59 2.11 8.81
C ILE A 133 -15.08 0.77 8.24
N SER A 134 -14.17 -0.20 7.96
CA SER A 134 -14.54 -1.52 7.45
C SER A 134 -15.50 -2.25 8.39
N GLN A 135 -15.31 -2.12 9.70
CA GLN A 135 -16.23 -2.69 10.71
C GLN A 135 -17.64 -2.09 10.63
N THR A 136 -17.74 -0.79 10.32
CA THR A 136 -19.03 -0.12 10.11
C THR A 136 -19.70 -0.56 8.81
N VAL A 137 -18.91 -0.70 7.74
CA VAL A 137 -19.39 -1.18 6.44
C VAL A 137 -19.89 -2.62 6.55
N SER A 138 -19.11 -3.51 7.17
CA SER A 138 -19.52 -4.91 7.40
C SER A 138 -20.87 -4.99 8.13
N LYS A 139 -21.05 -4.22 9.20
CA LYS A 139 -22.33 -4.16 9.93
C LYS A 139 -23.50 -3.68 9.06
N LYS A 140 -23.30 -2.64 8.25
CA LYS A 140 -24.32 -2.13 7.33
C LYS A 140 -24.71 -3.16 6.25
N LEU A 141 -23.79 -4.06 5.90
CA LEU A 141 -23.98 -5.13 4.93
C LEU A 141 -24.37 -6.47 5.60
N GLY A 142 -24.99 -6.42 6.76
CA GLY A 142 -25.48 -7.62 7.45
C GLY A 142 -24.38 -8.55 7.97
N GLY A 143 -23.19 -8.03 8.25
CA GLY A 143 -22.04 -8.82 8.70
C GLY A 143 -21.18 -9.39 7.57
N ALA A 144 -21.34 -8.89 6.34
CA ALA A 144 -20.54 -9.35 5.20
C ALA A 144 -19.04 -9.21 5.47
N GLU A 145 -18.27 -10.21 5.04
CA GLU A 145 -16.83 -10.20 5.14
C GLU A 145 -16.23 -9.20 4.16
N ILE A 146 -15.33 -8.36 4.67
CA ILE A 146 -14.55 -7.41 3.87
C ILE A 146 -13.21 -8.07 3.54
N HIS A 147 -12.99 -8.37 2.27
CA HIS A 147 -11.73 -8.97 1.80
C HIS A 147 -10.63 -7.93 1.66
N ASP A 148 -10.94 -6.83 0.96
CA ASP A 148 -10.01 -5.74 0.69
C ASP A 148 -10.65 -4.37 0.93
N GLY A 149 -9.81 -3.37 1.15
CA GLY A 149 -10.25 -1.99 1.27
C GLY A 149 -9.11 -1.02 0.94
N TYR A 150 -9.45 0.06 0.24
CA TYR A 150 -8.47 1.04 -0.24
C TYR A 150 -8.98 2.46 -0.06
N LEU A 151 -8.07 3.38 0.33
CA LEU A 151 -8.35 4.81 0.25
C LEU A 151 -8.47 5.20 -1.22
N SER A 152 -9.65 5.66 -1.63
CA SER A 152 -9.97 6.00 -3.02
C SER A 152 -10.21 7.50 -3.24
N MET A 153 -10.42 8.27 -2.16
CA MET A 153 -10.64 9.70 -2.23
C MET A 153 -10.09 10.39 -0.96
N TYR A 154 -9.51 11.56 -1.15
CA TYR A 154 -9.15 12.48 -0.07
C TYR A 154 -9.46 13.92 -0.50
N ASP A 155 -10.33 14.58 0.24
CA ASP A 155 -10.72 15.96 0.03
C ASP A 155 -10.52 16.74 1.34
N ARG A 156 -9.46 17.53 1.37
CA ARG A 156 -9.10 18.32 2.54
C ARG A 156 -10.07 19.49 2.76
N GLU A 157 -10.56 20.10 1.68
CA GLU A 157 -11.43 21.26 1.77
C GLU A 157 -12.81 20.87 2.31
N ARG A 158 -13.33 19.72 1.85
CA ARG A 158 -14.59 19.15 2.33
C ARG A 158 -14.46 18.34 3.61
N ASN A 159 -13.26 18.22 4.16
CA ASN A 159 -12.99 17.47 5.38
C ASN A 159 -13.42 15.98 5.29
N THR A 160 -13.22 15.36 4.10
CA THR A 160 -13.71 14.01 3.83
C THR A 160 -12.64 13.08 3.26
N MET A 161 -12.80 11.78 3.55
CA MET A 161 -12.07 10.66 2.96
C MET A 161 -13.07 9.65 2.40
N GLY A 162 -12.73 9.02 1.29
CA GLY A 162 -13.53 7.94 0.70
C GLY A 162 -12.71 6.66 0.64
N PHE A 163 -13.35 5.55 1.00
CA PHE A 163 -12.76 4.22 0.97
C PHE A 163 -13.64 3.32 0.09
N THR A 164 -12.99 2.48 -0.72
CA THR A 164 -13.66 1.43 -1.47
C THR A 164 -13.32 0.10 -0.85
N TYR A 165 -14.34 -0.64 -0.43
CA TYR A 165 -14.24 -1.97 0.16
C TYR A 165 -14.80 -3.02 -0.80
N PHE A 166 -14.25 -4.23 -0.74
CA PHE A 166 -14.68 -5.34 -1.59
C PHE A 166 -15.21 -6.49 -0.74
N THR A 167 -16.37 -7.01 -1.12
CA THR A 167 -17.05 -8.10 -0.41
C THR A 167 -17.43 -9.24 -1.36
N GLY A 168 -17.57 -10.45 -0.80
CA GLY A 168 -18.04 -11.63 -1.50
C GLY A 168 -17.10 -12.13 -2.60
N GLU A 169 -17.38 -13.30 -3.15
CA GLU A 169 -16.56 -13.95 -4.18
C GLU A 169 -16.40 -13.13 -5.46
N LYS A 170 -17.39 -12.30 -5.80
CA LYS A 170 -17.37 -11.42 -6.98
C LYS A 170 -16.62 -10.11 -6.76
N HIS A 171 -15.98 -9.91 -5.60
CA HIS A 171 -15.30 -8.66 -5.24
C HIS A 171 -16.17 -7.41 -5.52
N THR A 172 -17.42 -7.44 -5.01
CA THR A 172 -18.35 -6.33 -5.19
C THR A 172 -17.85 -5.09 -4.47
N PRO A 173 -17.69 -3.93 -5.15
CA PRO A 173 -17.18 -2.71 -4.54
C PRO A 173 -18.27 -1.96 -3.76
N HIS A 174 -17.92 -1.48 -2.57
CA HIS A 174 -18.74 -0.62 -1.72
C HIS A 174 -17.95 0.63 -1.34
N VAL A 175 -18.46 1.79 -1.71
CA VAL A 175 -17.84 3.07 -1.39
C VAL A 175 -18.41 3.60 -0.08
N GLN A 176 -17.56 3.96 0.85
CA GLN A 176 -17.92 4.59 2.11
C GLN A 176 -17.10 5.85 2.33
N THR A 177 -17.80 6.98 2.46
CA THR A 177 -17.16 8.25 2.87
C THR A 177 -17.15 8.39 4.38
N ALA A 178 -16.18 9.09 4.90
CA ALA A 178 -16.01 9.41 6.29
C ALA A 178 -15.42 10.82 6.47
N ARG A 179 -15.68 11.44 7.62
CA ARG A 179 -15.05 12.72 7.97
C ARG A 179 -13.62 12.51 8.43
N LEU A 180 -12.77 13.50 8.22
CA LEU A 180 -11.35 13.45 8.61
C LEU A 180 -11.14 13.30 10.14
N GLU A 181 -12.15 13.62 10.97
CA GLU A 181 -12.03 13.43 12.41
C GLU A 181 -11.73 11.97 12.80
N ILE A 182 -12.19 10.99 11.99
CA ILE A 182 -11.86 9.57 12.23
C ILE A 182 -10.37 9.33 12.00
N TYR A 183 -9.81 9.89 10.92
CA TYR A 183 -8.37 9.84 10.66
C TYR A 183 -7.56 10.53 11.76
N VAL A 184 -7.99 11.70 12.22
CA VAL A 184 -7.31 12.42 13.31
C VAL A 184 -7.30 11.59 14.59
N LYS A 185 -8.41 10.89 14.91
CA LYS A 185 -8.46 9.96 16.05
C LYS A 185 -7.51 8.78 15.87
N SER A 186 -7.50 8.18 14.69
CA SER A 186 -6.58 7.09 14.34
C SER A 186 -5.12 7.55 14.46
N LYS A 187 -4.81 8.77 13.99
CA LYS A 187 -3.47 9.35 14.08
C LYS A 187 -2.99 9.49 15.52
N LYS A 188 -3.84 9.95 16.44
CA LYS A 188 -3.50 10.04 17.87
C LYS A 188 -3.17 8.66 18.46
N ILE A 189 -3.91 7.62 18.08
CA ILE A 189 -3.64 6.24 18.53
C ILE A 189 -2.30 5.75 17.97
N VAL A 190 -2.05 5.95 16.69
CA VAL A 190 -0.81 5.56 16.02
C VAL A 190 0.40 6.30 16.59
N ASP A 191 0.29 7.61 16.82
CA ASP A 191 1.37 8.42 17.40
C ASP A 191 1.74 7.92 18.82
N SER A 192 0.76 7.45 19.58
CA SER A 192 0.96 6.90 20.91
C SER A 192 1.56 5.48 20.92
N LEU A 193 1.11 4.59 20.03
CA LEU A 193 1.42 3.16 20.12
C LEU A 193 2.44 2.65 19.08
N ALA A 194 2.58 3.33 17.94
CA ALA A 194 3.43 2.90 16.83
C ALA A 194 4.74 3.71 16.71
N TYR A 195 5.17 4.41 17.75
CA TYR A 195 6.39 5.21 17.68
C TYR A 195 7.65 4.40 17.38
N LYS A 196 7.68 3.13 17.81
CA LYS A 196 8.79 2.20 17.50
C LYS A 196 8.79 1.85 16.02
N ASP A 197 7.62 1.54 15.46
CA ASP A 197 7.45 1.19 14.04
C ASP A 197 7.89 2.36 13.14
N LYS A 198 7.58 3.60 13.54
CA LYS A 198 8.01 4.81 12.83
C LYS A 198 9.53 5.02 12.81
N LYS A 199 10.26 4.42 13.73
CA LYS A 199 11.73 4.50 13.82
C LYS A 199 12.44 3.38 13.07
N LEU A 200 11.74 2.37 12.60
CA LEU A 200 12.34 1.28 11.83
C LEU A 200 12.87 1.80 10.48
N LYS A 201 14.05 1.33 10.11
CA LYS A 201 14.77 1.79 8.91
C LYS A 201 14.43 1.00 7.65
N GLY A 202 13.93 -0.22 7.80
CA GLY A 202 13.62 -1.15 6.72
C GLY A 202 12.32 -0.86 5.98
N PHE A 203 12.00 -1.71 5.02
CA PHE A 203 10.73 -1.72 4.34
C PHE A 203 9.68 -2.39 5.22
N LEU A 204 8.62 -1.67 5.57
CA LEU A 204 7.56 -2.17 6.45
C LEU A 204 6.32 -2.55 5.63
N LYS A 205 5.70 -3.65 6.02
CA LYS A 205 4.36 -4.02 5.57
C LYS A 205 3.35 -3.40 6.54
N ILE A 206 2.69 -2.34 6.10
CA ILE A 206 1.62 -1.65 6.86
C ILE A 206 0.31 -1.97 6.17
N ASP A 207 -0.44 -2.89 6.75
CA ASP A 207 -1.67 -3.47 6.21
C ASP A 207 -2.71 -3.71 7.32
N ARG A 208 -3.77 -4.43 6.97
CA ARG A 208 -4.85 -4.77 7.90
C ARG A 208 -4.37 -5.50 9.16
N GLU A 209 -3.48 -6.47 9.02
CA GLU A 209 -2.91 -7.24 10.14
C GLU A 209 -2.15 -6.33 11.11
N TRP A 210 -1.33 -5.43 10.56
CA TRP A 210 -0.66 -4.39 11.35
C TRP A 210 -1.68 -3.51 12.11
N ALA A 211 -2.74 -3.05 11.44
CA ALA A 211 -3.75 -2.21 12.04
C ALA A 211 -4.56 -2.94 13.13
N GLU A 212 -4.88 -4.22 12.93
CA GLU A 212 -5.53 -5.07 13.94
C GLU A 212 -4.68 -5.22 15.20
N ASN A 213 -3.35 -5.39 15.05
CA ASN A 213 -2.42 -5.42 16.17
C ASN A 213 -2.41 -4.10 16.95
N ILE A 214 -2.34 -2.97 16.26
CA ILE A 214 -2.42 -1.64 16.90
C ILE A 214 -3.76 -1.46 17.65
N LEU A 215 -4.86 -1.85 17.03
CA LEU A 215 -6.19 -1.76 17.66
C LEU A 215 -6.31 -2.65 18.90
N TYR A 216 -5.77 -3.86 18.87
CA TYR A 216 -5.71 -4.76 20.02
C TYR A 216 -4.92 -4.13 21.19
N ARG A 217 -3.73 -3.58 20.90
CA ARG A 217 -2.89 -2.91 21.91
C ARG A 217 -3.61 -1.71 22.52
N TYR A 218 -4.31 -0.93 21.69
CA TYR A 218 -5.10 0.21 22.15
C TYR A 218 -6.24 -0.20 23.09
N LYS A 219 -7.02 -1.23 22.74
CA LYS A 219 -8.11 -1.75 23.57
C LYS A 219 -7.60 -2.27 24.91
N ARG A 220 -6.46 -2.99 24.89
CA ARG A 220 -5.83 -3.49 26.13
C ARG A 220 -5.38 -2.35 27.03
N MET A 221 -4.75 -1.32 26.49
CA MET A 221 -4.34 -0.14 27.25
C MET A 221 -5.55 0.55 27.90
N LYS A 222 -6.62 0.77 27.14
CA LYS A 222 -7.86 1.37 27.66
C LYS A 222 -8.53 0.53 28.75
N HIS A 223 -8.48 -0.78 28.63
CA HIS A 223 -9.01 -1.68 29.67
C HIS A 223 -8.22 -1.54 30.98
N ILE A 224 -6.90 -1.50 30.92
CA ILE A 224 -6.03 -1.31 32.11
C ILE A 224 -6.30 0.05 32.75
N GLU A 225 -6.37 1.14 31.97
CA GLU A 225 -6.70 2.48 32.48
C GLU A 225 -8.04 2.49 33.23
N LYS A 226 -9.05 1.79 32.71
CA LYS A 226 -10.36 1.68 33.36
C LYS A 226 -10.28 0.91 34.67
N LEU A 227 -9.54 -0.19 34.75
CA LEU A 227 -9.36 -0.98 35.97
C LEU A 227 -8.62 -0.19 37.05
N ASN A 228 -7.62 0.60 36.71
CA ASN A 228 -6.87 1.42 37.64
C ASN A 228 -7.76 2.51 38.25
N LYS A 229 -8.61 3.17 37.45
CA LYS A 229 -9.58 4.18 37.94
C LYS A 229 -10.68 3.61 38.84
N LEU A 230 -10.91 2.31 38.83
CA LEU A 230 -11.89 1.66 39.74
C LEU A 230 -11.27 1.26 41.09
N LYS A 231 -9.94 1.36 41.22
CA LYS A 231 -9.18 1.04 42.43
C LYS A 231 -8.81 2.29 43.24
N GLU A 232 -8.96 3.46 42.64
CA GLU A 232 -8.84 4.79 43.29
C GLU A 232 -10.19 5.25 43.84
#